data_96362abbea96425e570f8e601723ec5b
#
_entry.id   96362abbea96425e570f8e601723ec5b
#
_cell.length_a   1.000
_cell.length_b   1.000
_cell.length_c   1.000
_cell.angle_alpha   90.00
_cell.angle_beta   90.00
_cell.angle_gamma   90.00
#
_symmetry.space_group_name_H-M   'P 1'
#
loop_
_entity.id
_entity.type
_entity.pdbx_description
1 polymer ?
#
loop_
_entity_poly.entity_id
_entity_poly.type
_entity_poly.pdbx_seq_one_letter_code
_entity_poly.pdbx_strand_id
1 'polypeptide(L)'
;MPDISAIQNTPDVSFIDNKTIDDVRGDMVADFEAFMLQATGSKVSLGRASVHRMILYSAAAQIYQAMQYVDRAGKQSLLKYSYSEFLDNLALLKGVTREPAKAATTTIRFTASATRTLATPIPAGTRVSSSGSIYFSTMEYAEIPAGSLTVDVLAECTATGNAGNGLAPGEVSTIVDPVPYITSAVNQNTTEGGAD
;
A
#
# COMPACT_ATOMS: atom_id res chain seq x y z
N MET A 1 21.36 -0.57 -6.31
CA MET A 1 20.13 -1.34 -6.59
C MET A 1 20.23 -1.91 -7.99
N PRO A 2 19.84 -3.16 -8.25
CA PRO A 2 19.77 -3.63 -9.63
C PRO A 2 18.80 -2.75 -10.42
N ASP A 3 19.18 -2.42 -11.65
CA ASP A 3 18.35 -1.59 -12.53
C ASP A 3 17.14 -2.40 -12.99
N ILE A 4 15.95 -2.02 -12.51
CA ILE A 4 14.67 -2.65 -12.89
C ILE A 4 14.07 -2.02 -14.16
N SER A 5 14.72 -1.00 -14.75
CA SER A 5 14.24 -0.34 -15.97
C SER A 5 14.11 -1.30 -17.16
N ALA A 6 14.99 -2.30 -17.23
CA ALA A 6 14.92 -3.35 -18.25
C ALA A 6 13.62 -4.16 -18.18
N ILE A 7 13.09 -4.42 -16.97
CA ILE A 7 11.83 -5.15 -16.77
C ILE A 7 10.65 -4.29 -17.21
N GLN A 8 10.67 -3.00 -16.88
CA GLN A 8 9.61 -2.06 -17.26
C GLN A 8 9.54 -1.84 -18.78
N ASN A 9 10.69 -1.91 -19.46
CA ASN A 9 10.79 -1.71 -20.92
C ASN A 9 10.47 -2.97 -21.75
N THR A 10 10.16 -4.12 -21.11
CA THR A 10 9.70 -5.30 -21.87
C THR A 10 8.33 -5.02 -22.49
N PRO A 11 8.03 -5.53 -23.71
CA PRO A 11 6.72 -5.38 -24.31
C PRO A 11 5.61 -5.89 -23.42
N ASP A 12 4.42 -5.30 -23.53
CA ASP A 12 3.24 -5.76 -22.81
C ASP A 12 2.78 -7.11 -23.36
N VAL A 13 2.35 -7.99 -22.45
CA VAL A 13 1.85 -9.31 -22.77
C VAL A 13 0.36 -9.36 -22.50
N SER A 14 -0.39 -9.97 -23.42
CA SER A 14 -1.81 -10.28 -23.25
C SER A 14 -1.99 -11.79 -23.38
N PHE A 15 -2.71 -12.39 -22.45
CA PHE A 15 -3.10 -13.80 -22.49
C PHE A 15 -4.46 -14.02 -23.17
N ILE A 16 -5.08 -12.94 -23.65
CA ILE A 16 -6.39 -12.91 -24.33
C ILE A 16 -6.31 -12.21 -25.68
N ASP A 17 -5.12 -12.15 -26.29
CA ASP A 17 -4.85 -11.53 -27.60
C ASP A 17 -5.40 -10.09 -27.73
N ASN A 18 -5.41 -9.33 -26.62
CA ASN A 18 -5.99 -7.99 -26.53
C ASN A 18 -7.46 -7.89 -26.96
N LYS A 19 -8.22 -9.00 -26.92
CA LYS A 19 -9.65 -8.97 -27.25
C LYS A 19 -10.40 -8.00 -26.34
N THR A 20 -11.28 -7.22 -26.96
CA THR A 20 -12.19 -6.31 -26.29
C THR A 20 -13.57 -6.97 -26.04
N ILE A 21 -14.40 -6.35 -25.21
CA ILE A 21 -15.77 -6.82 -25.00
C ILE A 21 -16.59 -6.77 -26.31
N ASP A 22 -16.29 -5.82 -27.20
CA ASP A 22 -17.03 -5.70 -28.47
C ASP A 22 -16.57 -6.76 -29.47
N ASP A 23 -15.32 -7.21 -29.42
CA ASP A 23 -14.86 -8.38 -30.20
C ASP A 23 -15.62 -9.63 -29.77
N VAL A 24 -15.71 -9.89 -28.44
CA VAL A 24 -16.44 -11.06 -27.90
C VAL A 24 -17.92 -10.99 -28.28
N ARG A 25 -18.54 -9.81 -28.21
CA ARG A 25 -19.94 -9.61 -28.64
C ARG A 25 -20.13 -9.89 -30.13
N GLY A 26 -19.19 -9.41 -30.95
CA GLY A 26 -19.21 -9.63 -32.40
C GLY A 26 -19.06 -11.11 -32.75
N ASP A 27 -18.07 -11.78 -32.14
CA ASP A 27 -17.82 -13.21 -32.33
C ASP A 27 -19.09 -14.03 -31.96
N MET A 28 -19.70 -13.79 -30.80
CA MET A 28 -20.90 -14.52 -30.36
C MET A 28 -22.11 -14.32 -31.26
N VAL A 29 -22.29 -13.12 -31.82
CA VAL A 29 -23.37 -12.87 -32.79
C VAL A 29 -23.10 -13.61 -34.09
N ALA A 30 -21.86 -13.55 -34.60
CA ALA A 30 -21.46 -14.22 -35.83
C ALA A 30 -21.60 -15.75 -35.71
N ASP A 31 -21.15 -16.30 -34.60
CA ASP A 31 -21.26 -17.76 -34.31
C ASP A 31 -22.73 -18.21 -34.24
N PHE A 32 -23.60 -17.39 -33.59
CA PHE A 32 -25.02 -17.69 -33.51
C PHE A 32 -25.68 -17.64 -34.90
N GLU A 33 -25.38 -16.62 -35.72
CA GLU A 33 -25.91 -16.49 -37.07
C GLU A 33 -25.44 -17.64 -37.98
N ALA A 34 -24.16 -18.06 -37.84
CA ALA A 34 -23.62 -19.21 -38.56
C ALA A 34 -24.27 -20.52 -38.13
N PHE A 35 -24.46 -20.73 -36.82
CA PHE A 35 -25.18 -21.92 -36.30
C PHE A 35 -26.62 -21.98 -36.80
N MET A 36 -27.35 -20.88 -36.80
CA MET A 36 -28.72 -20.80 -37.29
C MET A 36 -28.82 -21.15 -38.78
N LEU A 37 -27.88 -20.63 -39.60
CA LEU A 37 -27.80 -20.98 -41.01
C LEU A 37 -27.59 -22.48 -41.21
N GLN A 38 -26.70 -23.09 -40.45
CA GLN A 38 -26.42 -24.52 -40.53
C GLN A 38 -27.62 -25.36 -40.09
N ALA A 39 -28.32 -24.96 -39.01
CA ALA A 39 -29.41 -25.70 -38.43
C ALA A 39 -30.73 -25.59 -39.21
N THR A 40 -31.00 -24.43 -39.80
CA THR A 40 -32.32 -24.13 -40.41
C THR A 40 -32.24 -23.94 -41.92
N GLY A 41 -31.03 -23.82 -42.51
CA GLY A 41 -30.83 -23.46 -43.93
C GLY A 41 -31.18 -22.00 -44.26
N SER A 42 -31.59 -21.21 -43.27
CA SER A 42 -32.02 -19.83 -43.46
C SER A 42 -31.04 -18.85 -42.83
N LYS A 43 -30.67 -17.83 -43.58
CA LYS A 43 -29.83 -16.76 -43.06
C LYS A 43 -30.62 -15.88 -42.10
N VAL A 44 -30.19 -15.84 -40.85
CA VAL A 44 -30.74 -14.98 -39.81
C VAL A 44 -29.73 -13.83 -39.57
N SER A 45 -30.26 -12.62 -39.41
CA SER A 45 -29.44 -11.47 -38.98
C SER A 45 -30.07 -10.85 -37.72
N LEU A 46 -29.28 -10.77 -36.65
CA LEU A 46 -29.75 -10.25 -35.38
C LEU A 46 -29.72 -8.71 -35.38
N GLY A 47 -30.92 -8.10 -35.49
CA GLY A 47 -31.07 -6.66 -35.31
C GLY A 47 -30.69 -6.16 -33.91
N ARG A 48 -30.47 -4.85 -33.78
CA ARG A 48 -30.03 -4.24 -32.50
C ARG A 48 -31.02 -4.48 -31.34
N ALA A 49 -32.30 -4.55 -31.62
CA ALA A 49 -33.36 -4.78 -30.61
C ALA A 49 -33.76 -6.25 -30.48
N SER A 50 -33.05 -7.21 -31.07
CA SER A 50 -33.34 -8.63 -30.96
C SER A 50 -33.07 -9.12 -29.53
N VAL A 51 -34.04 -9.85 -28.97
CA VAL A 51 -33.90 -10.49 -27.65
C VAL A 51 -32.68 -11.44 -27.62
N HIS A 52 -32.48 -12.21 -28.69
CA HIS A 52 -31.31 -13.10 -28.79
C HIS A 52 -29.99 -12.32 -28.70
N ARG A 53 -29.90 -11.17 -29.36
CA ARG A 53 -28.71 -10.32 -29.27
C ARG A 53 -28.49 -9.79 -27.85
N MET A 54 -29.52 -9.40 -27.12
CA MET A 54 -29.43 -8.96 -25.74
C MET A 54 -28.90 -10.06 -24.83
N ILE A 55 -29.43 -11.30 -25.01
CA ILE A 55 -28.94 -12.47 -24.26
C ILE A 55 -27.48 -12.74 -24.55
N LEU A 56 -27.06 -12.74 -25.85
CA LEU A 56 -25.67 -12.94 -26.22
C LEU A 56 -24.76 -11.86 -25.65
N TYR A 57 -25.19 -10.60 -25.63
CA TYR A 57 -24.41 -9.51 -25.07
C TYR A 57 -24.25 -9.63 -23.53
N SER A 58 -25.28 -10.10 -22.84
CA SER A 58 -25.20 -10.39 -21.42
C SER A 58 -24.22 -11.53 -21.14
N ALA A 59 -24.28 -12.60 -21.92
CA ALA A 59 -23.35 -13.72 -21.82
C ALA A 59 -21.91 -13.29 -22.18
N ALA A 60 -21.74 -12.48 -23.24
CA ALA A 60 -20.43 -11.94 -23.65
C ALA A 60 -19.77 -11.14 -22.52
N ALA A 61 -20.54 -10.38 -21.74
CA ALA A 61 -20.01 -9.65 -20.60
C ALA A 61 -19.41 -10.57 -19.54
N GLN A 62 -20.08 -11.67 -19.21
CA GLN A 62 -19.58 -12.67 -18.24
C GLN A 62 -18.33 -13.39 -18.76
N ILE A 63 -18.35 -13.79 -20.05
CA ILE A 63 -17.19 -14.42 -20.70
C ILE A 63 -16.01 -13.48 -20.71
N TYR A 64 -16.22 -12.21 -21.09
CA TYR A 64 -15.14 -11.23 -21.10
C TYR A 64 -14.57 -10.99 -19.70
N GLN A 65 -15.41 -10.96 -18.67
CA GLN A 65 -14.95 -10.87 -17.28
C GLN A 65 -14.10 -12.09 -16.90
N ALA A 66 -14.50 -13.30 -17.29
CA ALA A 66 -13.70 -14.50 -17.07
C ALA A 66 -12.34 -14.42 -17.83
N MET A 67 -12.34 -13.94 -19.06
CA MET A 67 -11.10 -13.70 -19.83
C MET A 67 -10.18 -12.71 -19.12
N GLN A 68 -10.72 -11.63 -18.56
CA GLN A 68 -9.93 -10.66 -17.76
C GLN A 68 -9.29 -11.30 -16.52
N TYR A 69 -9.98 -12.23 -15.86
CA TYR A 69 -9.38 -12.99 -14.76
C TYR A 69 -8.25 -13.90 -15.23
N VAL A 70 -8.39 -14.55 -16.40
CA VAL A 70 -7.33 -15.37 -16.99
C VAL A 70 -6.10 -14.52 -17.34
N ASP A 71 -6.32 -13.37 -17.99
CA ASP A 71 -5.24 -12.43 -18.34
C ASP A 71 -4.49 -11.96 -17.08
N ARG A 72 -5.24 -11.57 -16.04
CA ARG A 72 -4.66 -11.15 -14.76
C ARG A 72 -3.88 -12.29 -14.10
N ALA A 73 -4.45 -13.49 -14.04
CA ALA A 73 -3.78 -14.65 -13.45
C ALA A 73 -2.49 -15.01 -14.20
N GLY A 74 -2.52 -14.98 -15.54
CA GLY A 74 -1.32 -15.19 -16.37
C GLY A 74 -0.25 -14.14 -16.10
N LYS A 75 -0.65 -12.87 -16.05
CA LYS A 75 0.25 -11.75 -15.78
C LYS A 75 0.89 -11.81 -14.40
N GLN A 76 0.21 -12.35 -13.38
CA GLN A 76 0.78 -12.52 -12.03
C GLN A 76 2.01 -13.44 -11.99
N SER A 77 2.19 -14.33 -12.98
CA SER A 77 3.38 -15.16 -13.10
C SER A 77 4.60 -14.40 -13.68
N LEU A 78 4.39 -13.19 -14.18
CA LEU A 78 5.42 -12.36 -14.79
C LEU A 78 5.84 -11.24 -13.83
N LEU A 79 7.14 -11.08 -13.61
CA LEU A 79 7.69 -10.11 -12.66
C LEU A 79 7.21 -8.67 -12.93
N LYS A 80 7.03 -8.30 -14.20
CA LYS A 80 6.55 -6.96 -14.61
C LYS A 80 5.18 -6.61 -14.04
N TYR A 81 4.28 -7.59 -13.89
CA TYR A 81 2.88 -7.39 -13.52
C TYR A 81 2.53 -7.95 -12.14
N SER A 82 3.49 -8.65 -11.52
CA SER A 82 3.29 -9.27 -10.22
C SER A 82 3.33 -8.23 -9.10
N TYR A 83 2.47 -8.37 -8.10
CA TYR A 83 2.39 -7.50 -6.95
C TYR A 83 1.99 -8.29 -5.69
N SER A 84 2.19 -7.68 -4.51
CA SER A 84 1.83 -8.26 -3.21
C SER A 84 2.38 -9.69 -3.04
N GLU A 85 1.58 -10.62 -2.55
CA GLU A 85 1.95 -12.00 -2.27
C GLU A 85 2.46 -12.78 -3.49
N PHE A 86 1.99 -12.45 -4.69
CA PHE A 86 2.48 -13.07 -5.94
C PHE A 86 3.93 -12.68 -6.21
N LEU A 87 4.26 -11.40 -5.99
CA LEU A 87 5.64 -10.91 -6.12
C LEU A 87 6.55 -11.55 -5.07
N ASP A 88 6.07 -11.69 -3.83
CA ASP A 88 6.81 -12.32 -2.74
C ASP A 88 7.12 -13.79 -3.07
N ASN A 89 6.15 -14.55 -3.63
CA ASN A 89 6.36 -15.92 -4.09
C ASN A 89 7.39 -16.01 -5.23
N LEU A 90 7.35 -15.08 -6.19
CA LEU A 90 8.36 -15.03 -7.26
C LEU A 90 9.76 -14.69 -6.71
N ALA A 91 9.85 -13.79 -5.73
CA ALA A 91 11.09 -13.40 -5.07
C ALA A 91 11.72 -14.59 -4.31
N LEU A 92 10.92 -15.42 -3.65
CA LEU A 92 11.37 -16.64 -2.96
C LEU A 92 12.08 -17.61 -3.90
N LEU A 93 11.72 -17.71 -5.18
CA LEU A 93 12.41 -18.53 -6.17
C LEU A 93 13.87 -18.09 -6.38
N LYS A 94 14.18 -16.84 -6.03
CA LYS A 94 15.54 -16.28 -6.08
C LYS A 94 16.18 -16.14 -4.69
N GLY A 95 15.53 -16.66 -3.64
CA GLY A 95 16.00 -16.52 -2.27
C GLY A 95 15.94 -15.08 -1.73
N VAL A 96 15.11 -14.23 -2.31
CA VAL A 96 14.90 -12.86 -1.87
C VAL A 96 13.59 -12.78 -1.06
N THR A 97 13.66 -12.13 0.09
CA THR A 97 12.48 -11.84 0.92
C THR A 97 12.24 -10.34 0.97
N ARG A 98 10.98 -9.94 1.14
CA ARG A 98 10.62 -8.53 1.34
C ARG A 98 11.23 -8.03 2.64
N GLU A 99 11.81 -6.82 2.64
CA GLU A 99 12.15 -6.15 3.89
C GLU A 99 10.87 -5.83 4.66
N PRO A 100 10.86 -6.04 6.00
CA PRO A 100 9.71 -5.66 6.81
C PRO A 100 9.51 -4.14 6.77
N ALA A 101 8.26 -3.72 6.91
CA ALA A 101 7.92 -2.32 7.03
C ALA A 101 8.64 -1.69 8.22
N LYS A 102 9.19 -0.49 8.04
CA LYS A 102 9.93 0.27 9.05
C LYS A 102 9.05 1.41 9.57
N ALA A 103 9.17 1.71 10.85
CA ALA A 103 8.52 2.86 11.46
C ALA A 103 9.33 4.14 11.22
N ALA A 104 8.64 5.28 11.14
CA ALA A 104 9.28 6.59 11.11
C ALA A 104 9.91 6.91 12.46
N THR A 105 11.04 7.60 12.46
CA THR A 105 11.78 8.01 13.66
C THR A 105 11.93 9.51 13.75
N THR A 106 12.05 10.02 14.97
CA THR A 106 12.38 11.42 15.23
C THR A 106 13.00 11.56 16.62
N THR A 107 13.68 12.69 16.87
CA THR A 107 14.18 13.04 18.19
C THR A 107 13.15 13.91 18.90
N ILE A 108 12.68 13.48 20.07
CA ILE A 108 11.75 14.23 20.91
C ILE A 108 12.52 14.88 22.06
N ARG A 109 12.37 16.19 22.21
CA ARG A 109 12.85 16.96 23.34
C ARG A 109 11.81 17.00 24.42
N PHE A 110 12.10 16.41 25.58
CA PHE A 110 11.31 16.54 26.79
C PHE A 110 11.83 17.71 27.62
N THR A 111 10.90 18.52 28.15
CA THR A 111 11.25 19.70 28.98
C THR A 111 10.57 19.58 30.35
N ALA A 112 11.36 19.71 31.40
CA ALA A 112 10.87 19.73 32.76
C ALA A 112 10.30 21.11 33.15
N SER A 113 9.39 21.15 34.13
CA SER A 113 8.78 22.37 34.66
C SER A 113 9.77 23.30 35.37
N ALA A 114 10.82 22.74 35.97
CA ALA A 114 11.90 23.45 36.63
C ALA A 114 13.13 22.56 36.73
N THR A 115 14.30 23.18 36.92
CA THR A 115 15.52 22.45 37.24
C THR A 115 15.41 21.74 38.59
N ARG A 116 15.84 20.48 38.64
CA ARG A 116 15.76 19.64 39.82
C ARG A 116 17.15 19.20 40.27
N THR A 117 17.27 18.92 41.55
CA THR A 117 18.50 18.39 42.16
C THR A 117 18.65 16.89 41.96
N LEU A 118 17.58 16.20 41.55
CA LEU A 118 17.53 14.78 41.20
C LEU A 118 17.18 14.63 39.72
N ALA A 119 17.72 13.62 39.07
CA ALA A 119 17.37 13.28 37.69
C ALA A 119 15.87 12.95 37.56
N THR A 120 15.26 13.34 36.44
CA THR A 120 13.86 13.04 36.13
C THR A 120 13.79 11.95 35.09
N PRO A 121 13.27 10.75 35.43
CA PRO A 121 13.25 9.62 34.51
C PRO A 121 12.16 9.79 33.44
N ILE A 122 12.46 9.35 32.21
CA ILE A 122 11.54 9.19 31.11
C ILE A 122 11.60 7.73 30.69
N PRO A 123 10.57 6.94 31.00
CA PRO A 123 10.55 5.51 30.64
C PRO A 123 10.60 5.29 29.13
N ALA A 124 11.21 4.18 28.70
CA ALA A 124 11.04 3.68 27.36
C ALA A 124 9.54 3.39 27.10
N GLY A 125 9.09 3.63 25.86
CA GLY A 125 7.68 3.48 25.51
C GLY A 125 6.79 4.68 25.87
N THR A 126 7.34 5.78 26.42
CA THR A 126 6.57 7.01 26.65
C THR A 126 6.05 7.57 25.33
N ARG A 127 4.72 7.74 25.22
CA ARG A 127 4.09 8.15 23.96
C ARG A 127 3.85 9.64 23.92
N VAL A 128 4.15 10.19 22.73
CA VAL A 128 3.82 11.55 22.32
C VAL A 128 3.08 11.50 20.99
N SER A 129 2.08 12.33 20.76
CA SER A 129 1.29 12.32 19.52
C SER A 129 1.35 13.65 18.79
N SER A 130 1.11 13.54 17.48
CA SER A 130 0.73 14.70 16.67
C SER A 130 -0.75 15.04 16.84
N SER A 131 -1.19 16.18 16.30
CA SER A 131 -2.62 16.58 16.26
C SER A 131 -3.47 15.60 15.41
N GLY A 132 -2.86 14.80 14.53
CA GLY A 132 -3.51 13.85 13.63
C GLY A 132 -3.62 12.41 14.16
N SER A 133 -3.45 12.18 15.47
CA SER A 133 -3.49 10.84 16.07
C SER A 133 -2.37 9.88 15.62
N ILE A 134 -1.24 10.40 15.19
CA ILE A 134 -0.02 9.63 14.95
C ILE A 134 0.80 9.65 16.22
N TYR A 135 1.15 8.46 16.72
CA TYR A 135 1.82 8.28 18.00
C TYR A 135 3.27 7.89 17.79
N PHE A 136 4.15 8.50 18.59
CA PHE A 136 5.57 8.14 18.68
C PHE A 136 5.86 7.68 20.11
N SER A 137 6.66 6.65 20.25
CA SER A 137 7.10 6.11 21.54
C SER A 137 8.60 6.21 21.67
N THR A 138 9.10 6.59 22.84
CA THR A 138 10.54 6.60 23.14
C THR A 138 11.10 5.18 23.03
N MET A 139 12.21 5.03 22.30
CA MET A 139 12.82 3.71 22.06
C MET A 139 13.57 3.19 23.28
N GLU A 140 14.12 4.09 24.08
CA GLU A 140 14.94 3.74 25.23
C GLU A 140 14.63 4.60 26.46
N TYR A 141 15.10 4.12 27.62
CA TYR A 141 15.04 4.90 28.84
C TYR A 141 15.98 6.09 28.75
N ALA A 142 15.51 7.25 29.18
CA ALA A 142 16.31 8.45 29.30
C ALA A 142 16.03 9.18 30.61
N GLU A 143 16.86 10.11 30.99
CA GLU A 143 16.63 10.98 32.16
C GLU A 143 17.07 12.42 31.87
N ILE A 144 16.35 13.38 32.40
CA ILE A 144 16.83 14.76 32.46
C ILE A 144 17.80 14.83 33.63
N PRO A 145 19.09 15.13 33.39
CA PRO A 145 20.10 15.19 34.44
C PRO A 145 19.77 16.25 35.51
N ALA A 146 20.25 16.04 36.71
CA ALA A 146 20.14 17.04 37.76
C ALA A 146 20.75 18.39 37.30
N GLY A 147 20.02 19.47 37.52
CA GLY A 147 20.42 20.82 37.09
C GLY A 147 20.09 21.16 35.62
N SER A 148 19.62 20.20 34.83
CA SER A 148 19.17 20.40 33.44
C SER A 148 17.65 20.55 33.36
N LEU A 149 17.17 21.18 32.27
CA LEU A 149 15.74 21.34 31.97
C LEU A 149 15.24 20.42 30.89
N THR A 150 16.13 19.92 30.03
CA THR A 150 15.73 19.20 28.82
C THR A 150 16.57 17.93 28.60
N VAL A 151 16.01 16.99 27.89
CA VAL A 151 16.71 15.83 27.31
C VAL A 151 16.12 15.50 25.95
N ASP A 152 16.95 15.08 25.02
CA ASP A 152 16.58 14.63 23.71
C ASP A 152 16.59 13.10 23.67
N VAL A 153 15.48 12.51 23.23
CA VAL A 153 15.28 11.05 23.21
C VAL A 153 14.82 10.64 21.84
N LEU A 154 15.41 9.57 21.29
CA LEU A 154 14.96 8.98 20.04
C LEU A 154 13.61 8.28 20.25
N ALA A 155 12.67 8.55 19.36
CA ALA A 155 11.35 7.94 19.36
C ALA A 155 11.00 7.42 17.97
N GLU A 156 10.22 6.35 17.94
CA GLU A 156 9.70 5.75 16.71
C GLU A 156 8.18 5.83 16.67
N CYS A 157 7.63 5.88 15.46
CA CYS A 157 6.20 5.82 15.24
C CYS A 157 5.67 4.44 15.66
N THR A 158 4.53 4.40 16.34
CA THR A 158 3.90 3.13 16.76
C THR A 158 3.29 2.37 15.58
N ALA A 159 3.07 3.05 14.45
CA ALA A 159 2.65 2.45 13.19
C ALA A 159 3.84 2.35 12.25
N THR A 160 4.01 1.20 11.62
CA THR A 160 4.99 1.00 10.55
C THR A 160 4.50 1.62 9.23
N GLY A 161 5.41 1.78 8.28
CA GLY A 161 5.10 2.36 6.98
C GLY A 161 5.23 3.88 6.94
N ASN A 162 4.72 4.46 5.88
CA ASN A 162 4.90 5.88 5.56
C ASN A 162 4.05 6.85 6.40
N ALA A 163 3.09 6.35 7.18
CA ALA A 163 2.11 7.18 7.88
C ALA A 163 2.73 8.18 8.88
N GLY A 164 3.88 7.82 9.45
CA GLY A 164 4.59 8.66 10.42
C GLY A 164 5.59 9.65 9.80
N ASN A 165 5.81 9.62 8.49
CA ASN A 165 6.79 10.48 7.84
C ASN A 165 6.27 11.91 7.59
N GLY A 166 7.19 12.86 7.50
CA GLY A 166 6.92 14.20 7.00
C GLY A 166 6.33 15.18 8.01
N LEU A 167 6.17 14.79 9.28
CA LEU A 167 5.75 15.73 10.31
C LEU A 167 6.89 16.72 10.61
N ALA A 168 6.61 18.00 10.50
CA ALA A 168 7.57 19.06 10.73
C ALA A 168 7.99 19.15 12.21
N PRO A 169 9.15 19.75 12.53
CA PRO A 169 9.52 20.05 13.91
C PRO A 169 8.42 20.83 14.64
N GLY A 170 8.04 20.36 15.83
CA GLY A 170 6.96 20.95 16.62
C GLY A 170 5.57 20.32 16.43
N GLU A 171 5.35 19.52 15.42
CA GLU A 171 4.03 18.91 15.16
C GLU A 171 3.73 17.72 16.07
N VAL A 172 4.75 16.98 16.53
CA VAL A 172 4.59 15.93 17.55
C VAL A 172 4.81 16.57 18.91
N SER A 173 3.75 16.99 19.58
CA SER A 173 3.86 17.84 20.78
C SER A 173 2.87 17.49 21.90
N THR A 174 1.96 16.56 21.70
CA THR A 174 0.97 16.18 22.72
C THR A 174 1.46 14.98 23.52
N ILE A 175 1.73 15.16 24.83
CA ILE A 175 2.11 14.06 25.73
C ILE A 175 0.88 13.19 25.96
N VAL A 176 0.96 11.91 25.60
CA VAL A 176 -0.10 10.92 25.78
C VAL A 176 0.04 10.22 27.14
N ASP A 177 1.26 9.84 27.47
CA ASP A 177 1.58 9.22 28.76
C ASP A 177 2.23 10.28 29.69
N PRO A 178 1.50 10.81 30.66
CA PRO A 178 2.02 11.86 31.53
C PRO A 178 3.23 11.36 32.33
N VAL A 179 4.35 12.06 32.21
CA VAL A 179 5.55 11.82 32.99
C VAL A 179 5.66 12.90 34.06
N PRO A 180 5.88 12.52 35.36
CA PRO A 180 5.98 13.50 36.44
C PRO A 180 7.04 14.57 36.15
N TYR A 181 6.70 15.84 36.38
CA TYR A 181 7.55 17.00 36.21
C TYR A 181 7.87 17.39 34.76
N ILE A 182 7.38 16.69 33.78
CA ILE A 182 7.52 17.06 32.36
C ILE A 182 6.33 17.93 31.94
N THR A 183 6.60 19.06 31.32
CA THR A 183 5.58 20.03 30.86
C THR A 183 5.38 20.03 29.37
N SER A 184 6.41 19.67 28.61
CA SER A 184 6.32 19.59 27.14
C SER A 184 7.22 18.52 26.59
N ALA A 185 6.81 17.97 25.45
CA ALA A 185 7.58 17.05 24.62
C ALA A 185 7.37 17.46 23.17
N VAL A 186 8.46 17.72 22.42
CA VAL A 186 8.33 18.27 21.06
C VAL A 186 9.40 17.64 20.16
N ASN A 187 9.02 17.21 18.96
CA ASN A 187 10.00 16.71 18.00
C ASN A 187 10.89 17.84 17.48
N GLN A 188 12.18 17.57 17.41
CA GLN A 188 13.19 18.53 16.98
C GLN A 188 13.47 18.49 15.49
N ASN A 189 13.26 17.33 14.88
CA ASN A 189 13.53 17.09 13.46
C ASN A 189 12.24 16.64 12.76
N THR A 190 12.21 16.81 11.44
CA THR A 190 11.17 16.17 10.62
C THR A 190 11.20 14.66 10.81
N THR A 191 10.05 14.04 10.92
CA THR A 191 9.93 12.59 11.06
C THR A 191 10.25 11.91 9.73
N GLU A 192 11.07 10.87 9.76
CA GLU A 192 11.53 10.18 8.54
C GLU A 192 11.89 8.72 8.81
N GLY A 193 12.16 7.97 7.75
CA GLY A 193 12.63 6.58 7.84
C GLY A 193 11.53 5.53 7.81
N GLY A 194 10.27 5.91 7.87
CA GLY A 194 9.15 4.99 7.67
C GLY A 194 9.10 4.49 6.22
N ALA A 195 8.95 3.19 6.05
CA ALA A 195 8.87 2.54 4.74
C ALA A 195 7.94 1.32 4.81
N ASP A 196 7.23 1.05 3.71
CA ASP A 196 6.33 -0.10 3.52
C ASP A 196 7.08 -1.29 2.91
#